data_1a61cbfc6b8a8d4683863031d4cfd5c9
#
_entry.id   1a61cbfc6b8a8d4683863031d4cfd5c9
#
_cell.length_a   1.000
_cell.length_b   1.000
_cell.length_c   1.000
_cell.angle_alpha   90.00
_cell.angle_beta   90.00
_cell.angle_gamma   90.00
#
_symmetry.space_group_name_H-M   'P 1'
#
loop_
_entity.id
_entity.type
_entity.pdbx_description
1 polymer ?
#
loop_
_entity_poly.entity_id
_entity_poly.type
_entity_poly.pdbx_seq_one_letter_code
_entity_poly.pdbx_strand_id
1 'polypeptide(L)'
;MSHDRAGQRVNDAGTAGVIARPPLLFLGALLLGLGADRLMPLVFAVPGGDLTLWTVGGSLILIGIALAAAGIRNFSRAATPVPTNEPTRALVTTGVHGWTRNPIYLGMFLVYGGIGVAAHSAWVLVLALPLAILIRYGVVAREEAYLERRFGDAYLDYKRRVRRWPWR
;
A
#
# COMPACT_ATOMS: atom_id res chain seq x y z
N MET A 1 -41.14 6.39 -14.78
CA MET A 1 -40.27 6.21 -13.60
C MET A 1 -39.05 5.30 -13.90
N SER A 2 -38.33 5.49 -15.02
CA SER A 2 -37.18 4.65 -15.41
C SER A 2 -35.88 5.41 -15.75
N HIS A 3 -35.86 6.73 -15.59
CA HIS A 3 -34.68 7.56 -15.93
C HIS A 3 -33.65 7.73 -14.80
N ASP A 4 -33.99 7.37 -13.55
CA ASP A 4 -33.11 7.64 -12.39
C ASP A 4 -32.05 6.54 -12.11
N ARG A 5 -32.27 5.33 -12.64
CA ARG A 5 -31.33 4.22 -12.42
C ARG A 5 -30.08 4.25 -13.33
N ALA A 6 -30.13 4.97 -14.45
CA ALA A 6 -28.98 5.11 -15.35
C ALA A 6 -27.96 6.12 -14.82
N GLY A 7 -28.41 7.21 -14.19
CA GLY A 7 -27.56 8.23 -13.56
C GLY A 7 -26.81 7.74 -12.33
N GLN A 8 -27.43 6.88 -11.51
CA GLN A 8 -26.80 6.29 -10.33
C GLN A 8 -25.68 5.28 -10.68
N ARG A 9 -25.81 4.54 -11.79
CA ARG A 9 -24.78 3.59 -12.22
C ARG A 9 -23.49 4.25 -12.73
N VAL A 10 -23.56 5.47 -13.21
CA VAL A 10 -22.38 6.23 -13.70
C VAL A 10 -21.57 6.82 -12.53
N ASN A 11 -22.24 7.15 -11.42
CA ASN A 11 -21.57 7.66 -10.23
C ASN A 11 -20.87 6.57 -9.39
N ASP A 12 -21.34 5.31 -9.42
CA ASP A 12 -20.73 4.19 -8.71
C ASP A 12 -19.43 3.66 -9.38
N ALA A 13 -19.17 4.01 -10.64
CA ALA A 13 -17.96 3.60 -11.36
C ALA A 13 -16.76 4.56 -11.15
N GLY A 14 -16.91 5.63 -10.37
CA GLY A 14 -15.95 6.73 -10.32
C GLY A 14 -14.65 6.44 -9.54
N THR A 15 -14.72 5.69 -8.44
CA THR A 15 -13.56 5.48 -7.53
C THR A 15 -13.56 4.10 -6.89
N ALA A 16 -12.43 3.71 -6.28
CA ALA A 16 -12.28 2.40 -5.63
C ALA A 16 -13.05 2.27 -4.30
N GLY A 17 -13.60 3.37 -3.75
CA GLY A 17 -14.36 3.37 -2.50
C GLY A 17 -13.59 2.83 -1.31
N VAL A 18 -12.29 3.16 -1.21
CA VAL A 18 -11.42 2.71 -0.11
C VAL A 18 -11.89 3.30 1.22
N ILE A 19 -11.71 2.56 2.32
CA ILE A 19 -12.18 2.95 3.66
C ILE A 19 -11.50 4.21 4.20
N ALA A 20 -10.23 4.45 3.82
CA ALA A 20 -9.47 5.65 4.15
C ALA A 20 -8.29 5.80 3.18
N ARG A 21 -7.69 6.99 3.14
CA ARG A 21 -6.45 7.22 2.37
C ARG A 21 -5.31 6.40 2.97
N PRO A 22 -4.66 5.49 2.22
CA PRO A 22 -3.63 4.62 2.74
C PRO A 22 -2.52 5.31 3.52
N PRO A 23 -1.96 6.45 3.09
CA PRO A 23 -0.94 7.15 3.86
C PRO A 23 -1.37 7.51 5.28
N LEU A 24 -2.66 7.85 5.48
CA LEU A 24 -3.19 8.17 6.81
C LEU A 24 -3.30 6.93 7.70
N LEU A 25 -3.60 5.76 7.13
CA LEU A 25 -3.63 4.49 7.87
C LEU A 25 -2.23 4.11 8.36
N PHE A 26 -1.22 4.24 7.50
CA PHE A 26 0.18 4.00 7.86
C PHE A 26 0.67 4.99 8.92
N LEU A 27 0.37 6.28 8.75
CA LEU A 27 0.73 7.30 9.73
C LEU A 27 0.04 7.07 11.08
N GLY A 28 -1.25 6.76 11.08
CA GLY A 28 -2.00 6.46 12.31
C GLY A 28 -1.44 5.26 13.05
N ALA A 29 -1.15 4.16 12.34
CA ALA A 29 -0.55 2.96 12.94
C ALA A 29 0.87 3.26 13.48
N LEU A 30 1.66 4.07 12.76
CA LEU A 30 3.00 4.48 13.20
C LEU A 30 2.93 5.30 14.50
N LEU A 31 2.08 6.32 14.54
CA LEU A 31 1.90 7.16 15.72
C LEU A 31 1.38 6.37 16.92
N LEU A 32 0.46 5.43 16.70
CA LEU A 32 -0.03 4.52 17.74
C LEU A 32 1.09 3.63 18.28
N GLY A 33 1.92 3.04 17.41
CA GLY A 33 3.04 2.20 17.81
C GLY A 33 4.09 2.96 18.61
N LEU A 34 4.53 4.11 18.11
CA LEU A 34 5.48 4.98 18.81
C LEU A 34 4.91 5.55 20.13
N GLY A 35 3.60 5.84 20.16
CA GLY A 35 2.91 6.24 21.37
C GLY A 35 2.83 5.12 22.41
N ALA A 36 2.57 3.89 21.99
CA ALA A 36 2.54 2.72 22.86
C ALA A 36 3.90 2.46 23.51
N ASP A 37 5.01 2.67 22.78
CA ASP A 37 6.35 2.54 23.36
C ASP A 37 6.64 3.53 24.50
N ARG A 38 5.97 4.69 24.53
CA ARG A 38 6.09 5.67 25.62
C ARG A 38 5.34 5.24 26.88
N LEU A 39 4.26 4.47 26.72
CA LEU A 39 3.42 3.99 27.81
C LEU A 39 3.87 2.62 28.33
N MET A 40 4.27 1.73 27.41
CA MET A 40 4.70 0.35 27.70
C MET A 40 5.87 0.00 26.77
N PRO A 41 7.11 0.38 27.12
CA PRO A 41 8.27 0.08 26.29
C PRO A 41 8.40 -1.42 26.05
N LEU A 42 8.39 -1.84 24.78
CA LEU A 42 8.59 -3.21 24.37
C LEU A 42 9.82 -3.26 23.45
N VAL A 43 10.97 -3.46 24.07
CA VAL A 43 12.25 -3.50 23.36
C VAL A 43 12.58 -4.92 22.92
N PHE A 44 13.29 -5.04 21.80
CA PHE A 44 13.85 -6.29 21.33
C PHE A 44 15.38 -6.11 21.09
N ALA A 45 16.15 -7.14 21.42
CA ALA A 45 17.57 -7.13 21.19
C ALA A 45 17.91 -7.78 19.86
N VAL A 46 18.88 -7.20 19.17
CA VAL A 46 19.46 -7.80 17.95
C VAL A 46 20.99 -7.92 18.07
N PRO A 47 21.59 -8.95 17.50
CA PRO A 47 23.04 -9.04 17.38
C PRO A 47 23.59 -7.83 16.64
N GLY A 48 24.67 -7.22 17.15
CA GLY A 48 25.27 -6.02 16.57
C GLY A 48 24.70 -4.69 17.05
N GLY A 49 23.70 -4.70 17.95
CA GLY A 49 23.20 -3.51 18.63
C GLY A 49 22.60 -2.45 17.69
N ASP A 50 22.69 -1.19 18.11
CA ASP A 50 22.06 -0.04 17.43
C ASP A 50 22.54 0.15 15.99
N LEU A 51 23.81 -0.11 15.70
CA LEU A 51 24.35 0.03 14.34
C LEU A 51 23.62 -0.91 13.36
N THR A 52 23.35 -2.15 13.77
CA THR A 52 22.61 -3.11 12.94
C THR A 52 21.19 -2.62 12.72
N LEU A 53 20.52 -2.09 13.74
CA LEU A 53 19.16 -1.58 13.61
C LEU A 53 19.07 -0.36 12.69
N TRP A 54 19.99 0.59 12.83
CA TRP A 54 20.04 1.75 11.95
C TRP A 54 20.38 1.37 10.51
N THR A 55 21.29 0.42 10.29
CA THR A 55 21.63 -0.01 8.92
C THR A 55 20.51 -0.81 8.27
N VAL A 56 19.89 -1.76 8.97
CA VAL A 56 18.77 -2.55 8.45
C VAL A 56 17.55 -1.68 8.28
N GLY A 57 17.15 -0.91 9.29
CA GLY A 57 15.99 -0.04 9.23
C GLY A 57 16.14 1.03 8.15
N GLY A 58 17.30 1.68 8.08
CA GLY A 58 17.61 2.67 7.04
C GLY A 58 17.58 2.08 5.63
N SER A 59 18.14 0.89 5.44
CA SER A 59 18.09 0.18 4.15
C SER A 59 16.64 -0.13 3.73
N LEU A 60 15.82 -0.62 4.64
CA LEU A 60 14.39 -0.88 4.37
C LEU A 60 13.65 0.41 3.98
N ILE A 61 13.92 1.52 4.67
CA ILE A 61 13.31 2.82 4.35
C ILE A 61 13.72 3.25 2.94
N LEU A 62 15.01 3.22 2.60
CA LEU A 62 15.50 3.63 1.28
C LEU A 62 14.93 2.77 0.15
N ILE A 63 14.92 1.44 0.32
CA ILE A 63 14.33 0.50 -0.65
C ILE A 63 12.83 0.78 -0.78
N GLY A 64 12.13 0.99 0.33
CA GLY A 64 10.70 1.27 0.36
C GLY A 64 10.35 2.57 -0.37
N ILE A 65 11.11 3.64 -0.12
CA ILE A 65 10.94 4.93 -0.82
C ILE A 65 11.19 4.76 -2.32
N ALA A 66 12.28 4.08 -2.70
CA ALA A 66 12.62 3.85 -4.10
C ALA A 66 11.52 3.06 -4.83
N LEU A 67 10.98 2.02 -4.20
CA LEU A 67 9.92 1.19 -4.76
C LEU A 67 8.60 1.97 -4.90
N ALA A 68 8.20 2.72 -3.88
CA ALA A 68 7.00 3.55 -3.93
C ALA A 68 7.13 4.66 -4.99
N ALA A 69 8.28 5.33 -5.05
CA ALA A 69 8.56 6.36 -6.06
C ALA A 69 8.54 5.78 -7.49
N ALA A 70 9.10 4.58 -7.69
CA ALA A 70 9.04 3.89 -8.98
C ALA A 70 7.59 3.56 -9.37
N GLY A 71 6.76 3.10 -8.41
CA GLY A 71 5.33 2.87 -8.61
C GLY A 71 4.60 4.15 -9.02
N ILE A 72 4.75 5.23 -8.27
CA ILE A 72 4.15 6.54 -8.56
C ILE A 72 4.59 7.05 -9.94
N ARG A 73 5.88 6.94 -10.27
CA ARG A 73 6.41 7.37 -11.57
C ARG A 73 5.78 6.59 -12.74
N ASN A 74 5.46 5.30 -12.56
CA ASN A 74 4.76 4.53 -13.58
C ASN A 74 3.34 5.07 -13.83
N PHE A 75 2.61 5.46 -12.78
CA PHE A 75 1.31 6.11 -12.91
C PHE A 75 1.42 7.46 -13.62
N SER A 76 2.39 8.30 -13.24
CA SER A 76 2.62 9.60 -13.88
C SER A 76 2.96 9.46 -15.36
N ARG A 77 3.79 8.45 -15.76
CA ARG A 77 4.11 8.17 -17.15
C ARG A 77 2.91 7.71 -17.97
N ALA A 78 1.96 7.04 -17.34
CA ALA A 78 0.72 6.60 -17.96
C ALA A 78 -0.39 7.68 -17.94
N ALA A 79 -0.05 8.92 -17.54
CA ALA A 79 -0.99 10.03 -17.39
C ALA A 79 -2.26 9.67 -16.60
N THR A 80 -2.09 8.79 -15.59
CA THR A 80 -3.18 8.35 -14.74
C THR A 80 -2.89 8.71 -13.28
N PRO A 81 -3.88 9.18 -12.50
CA PRO A 81 -3.68 9.49 -11.09
C PRO A 81 -3.33 8.23 -10.29
N VAL A 82 -2.60 8.41 -9.19
CA VAL A 82 -2.39 7.32 -8.21
C VAL A 82 -3.74 7.00 -7.58
N PRO A 83 -4.26 5.77 -7.75
CA PRO A 83 -5.66 5.49 -7.52
C PRO A 83 -6.01 5.38 -6.05
N THR A 84 -6.76 6.36 -5.55
CA THR A 84 -7.60 6.18 -4.34
C THR A 84 -8.88 6.99 -4.41
N ASN A 85 -8.86 8.18 -5.00
CA ASN A 85 -10.01 9.10 -4.99
C ASN A 85 -10.39 9.60 -6.38
N GLU A 86 -9.60 9.26 -7.41
CA GLU A 86 -9.83 9.71 -8.79
C GLU A 86 -9.99 8.53 -9.73
N PRO A 87 -10.76 8.68 -10.80
CA PRO A 87 -10.97 7.62 -11.78
C PRO A 87 -9.65 7.26 -12.47
N THR A 88 -9.26 5.99 -12.42
CA THR A 88 -8.08 5.48 -13.14
C THR A 88 -8.30 5.60 -14.64
N ARG A 89 -7.37 6.24 -15.37
CA ARG A 89 -7.48 6.48 -16.82
C ARG A 89 -6.87 5.36 -17.65
N ALA A 90 -5.79 4.74 -17.15
CA ALA A 90 -5.06 3.68 -17.83
C ALA A 90 -4.64 2.57 -16.87
N LEU A 91 -4.66 1.32 -17.32
CA LEU A 91 -4.15 0.18 -16.56
C LEU A 91 -2.62 0.14 -16.67
N VAL A 92 -1.94 0.35 -15.54
CA VAL A 92 -0.48 0.33 -15.44
C VAL A 92 0.00 -1.07 -15.11
N THR A 93 0.72 -1.72 -16.04
CA THR A 93 1.18 -3.11 -15.93
C THR A 93 2.68 -3.29 -16.11
N THR A 94 3.42 -2.20 -16.37
CA THR A 94 4.84 -2.21 -16.71
C THR A 94 5.74 -1.77 -15.56
N GLY A 95 7.04 -1.91 -15.74
CA GLY A 95 8.03 -1.55 -14.71
C GLY A 95 7.81 -2.35 -13.43
N VAL A 96 7.80 -1.70 -12.27
CA VAL A 96 7.60 -2.35 -10.97
C VAL A 96 6.20 -2.98 -10.83
N HIS A 97 5.19 -2.52 -11.61
CA HIS A 97 3.88 -3.15 -11.70
C HIS A 97 3.88 -4.44 -12.51
N GLY A 98 4.93 -4.75 -13.24
CA GLY A 98 5.15 -6.06 -13.87
C GLY A 98 5.65 -7.13 -12.89
N TRP A 99 6.17 -6.72 -11.74
CA TRP A 99 6.68 -7.60 -10.69
C TRP A 99 5.66 -7.86 -9.57
N THR A 100 4.97 -6.81 -9.13
CA THR A 100 3.89 -6.88 -8.14
C THR A 100 2.78 -5.92 -8.51
N ARG A 101 1.52 -6.28 -8.23
CA ARG A 101 0.39 -5.38 -8.50
C ARG A 101 0.29 -4.21 -7.52
N ASN A 102 1.00 -4.28 -6.38
CA ASN A 102 0.92 -3.30 -5.29
C ASN A 102 2.29 -2.75 -4.86
N PRO A 103 3.12 -2.24 -5.79
CA PRO A 103 4.48 -1.80 -5.46
C PRO A 103 4.50 -0.62 -4.48
N ILE A 104 3.53 0.30 -4.58
CA ILE A 104 3.43 1.46 -3.69
C ILE A 104 3.15 1.02 -2.25
N TYR A 105 2.19 0.10 -2.05
CA TYR A 105 1.89 -0.43 -0.70
C TYR A 105 3.03 -1.25 -0.13
N LEU A 106 3.71 -2.05 -0.97
CA LEU A 106 4.91 -2.76 -0.55
C LEU A 106 6.00 -1.80 -0.10
N GLY A 107 6.24 -0.72 -0.85
CA GLY A 107 7.15 0.35 -0.46
C GLY A 107 6.77 0.99 0.87
N MET A 108 5.48 1.29 1.08
CA MET A 108 4.98 1.85 2.34
C MET A 108 5.18 0.89 3.53
N PHE A 109 4.98 -0.42 3.35
CA PHE A 109 5.27 -1.41 4.39
C PHE A 109 6.76 -1.52 4.71
N LEU A 110 7.63 -1.42 3.70
CA LEU A 110 9.09 -1.40 3.92
C LEU A 110 9.52 -0.14 4.70
N VAL A 111 8.98 1.03 4.35
CA VAL A 111 9.23 2.27 5.11
C VAL A 111 8.73 2.14 6.55
N TYR A 112 7.50 1.68 6.73
CA TYR A 112 6.87 1.50 8.04
C TYR A 112 7.68 0.52 8.93
N GLY A 113 7.99 -0.66 8.41
CA GLY A 113 8.80 -1.67 9.10
C GLY A 113 10.22 -1.18 9.38
N GLY A 114 10.83 -0.48 8.40
CA GLY A 114 12.15 0.14 8.56
C GLY A 114 12.20 1.16 9.68
N ILE A 115 11.17 2.01 9.81
CA ILE A 115 11.05 2.93 10.95
C ILE A 115 10.92 2.16 12.26
N GLY A 116 10.08 1.11 12.31
CA GLY A 116 9.93 0.27 13.50
C GLY A 116 11.24 -0.38 13.93
N VAL A 117 12.03 -0.89 12.98
CA VAL A 117 13.36 -1.46 13.25
C VAL A 117 14.33 -0.37 13.73
N ALA A 118 14.46 0.74 13.01
CA ALA A 118 15.38 1.82 13.36
C ALA A 118 15.04 2.49 14.70
N ALA A 119 13.77 2.57 15.04
CA ALA A 119 13.28 3.15 16.29
C ALA A 119 13.27 2.14 17.46
N HIS A 120 13.73 0.88 17.27
CA HIS A 120 13.64 -0.16 18.32
C HIS A 120 12.20 -0.42 18.80
N SER A 121 11.20 -0.10 17.99
CA SER A 121 9.79 -0.16 18.39
C SER A 121 9.16 -1.50 18.03
N ALA A 122 9.05 -2.39 19.00
CA ALA A 122 8.31 -3.63 18.80
C ALA A 122 6.82 -3.38 18.56
N TRP A 123 6.23 -2.33 19.14
CA TRP A 123 4.84 -1.99 18.92
C TRP A 123 4.55 -1.60 17.46
N VAL A 124 5.43 -0.83 16.82
CA VAL A 124 5.31 -0.53 15.40
C VAL A 124 5.31 -1.83 14.59
N LEU A 125 6.21 -2.76 14.88
CA LEU A 125 6.29 -4.04 14.16
C LEU A 125 5.06 -4.92 14.42
N VAL A 126 4.56 -4.99 15.64
CA VAL A 126 3.33 -5.73 15.99
C VAL A 126 2.11 -5.15 15.28
N LEU A 127 1.98 -3.82 15.23
CA LEU A 127 0.89 -3.14 14.54
C LEU A 127 0.96 -3.26 13.00
N ALA A 128 2.08 -3.72 12.44
CA ALA A 128 2.16 -4.03 11.00
C ALA A 128 1.16 -5.12 10.59
N LEU A 129 0.85 -6.09 11.47
CA LEU A 129 -0.08 -7.17 11.15
C LEU A 129 -1.53 -6.68 10.99
N PRO A 130 -2.17 -6.02 11.98
CA PRO A 130 -3.51 -5.47 11.78
C PRO A 130 -3.55 -4.41 10.67
N LEU A 131 -2.49 -3.61 10.48
CA LEU A 131 -2.38 -2.69 9.36
C LEU A 131 -2.38 -3.44 8.02
N ALA A 132 -1.65 -4.56 7.90
CA ALA A 132 -1.63 -5.37 6.68
C ALA A 132 -3.01 -5.96 6.37
N ILE A 133 -3.75 -6.41 7.38
CA ILE A 133 -5.13 -6.89 7.22
C ILE A 133 -6.02 -5.75 6.73
N LEU A 134 -5.92 -4.58 7.34
CA LEU A 134 -6.70 -3.40 6.98
C LEU A 134 -6.42 -2.93 5.54
N ILE A 135 -5.15 -2.83 5.15
CA ILE A 135 -4.76 -2.49 3.78
C ILE A 135 -5.21 -3.56 2.81
N ARG A 136 -5.06 -4.85 3.15
CA ARG A 136 -5.42 -5.97 2.29
C ARG A 136 -6.90 -5.99 1.94
N TYR A 137 -7.78 -5.79 2.91
CA TYR A 137 -9.23 -5.91 2.74
C TYR A 137 -9.94 -4.57 2.59
N GLY A 138 -9.48 -3.55 3.30
CA GLY A 138 -10.09 -2.22 3.29
C GLY A 138 -9.66 -1.37 2.09
N VAL A 139 -8.52 -1.67 1.47
CA VAL A 139 -7.97 -0.89 0.37
C VAL A 139 -7.76 -1.76 -0.87
N VAL A 140 -6.76 -2.65 -0.86
CA VAL A 140 -6.31 -3.42 -2.04
C VAL A 140 -7.44 -4.24 -2.67
N ALA A 141 -8.25 -4.94 -1.86
CA ALA A 141 -9.36 -5.74 -2.39
C ALA A 141 -10.41 -4.87 -3.09
N ARG A 142 -10.67 -3.67 -2.58
CA ARG A 142 -11.61 -2.71 -3.18
C ARG A 142 -11.06 -2.10 -4.47
N GLU A 143 -9.78 -1.76 -4.49
CA GLU A 143 -9.10 -1.29 -5.71
C GLU A 143 -9.10 -2.37 -6.79
N GLU A 144 -8.77 -3.63 -6.46
CA GLU A 144 -8.82 -4.73 -7.42
C GLU A 144 -10.23 -4.93 -8.00
N ALA A 145 -11.25 -4.93 -7.15
CA ALA A 145 -12.64 -5.03 -7.61
C ALA A 145 -13.06 -3.86 -8.51
N TYR A 146 -12.60 -2.66 -8.21
CA TYR A 146 -12.81 -1.49 -9.06
C TYR A 146 -12.11 -1.63 -10.41
N LEU A 147 -10.84 -2.04 -10.42
CA LEU A 147 -10.07 -2.23 -11.65
C LEU A 147 -10.65 -3.36 -12.52
N GLU A 148 -11.16 -4.43 -11.92
CA GLU A 148 -11.89 -5.49 -12.65
C GLU A 148 -13.14 -4.95 -13.34
N ARG A 149 -13.95 -4.18 -12.65
CA ARG A 149 -15.16 -3.57 -13.25
C ARG A 149 -14.81 -2.57 -14.36
N ARG A 150 -13.71 -1.83 -14.22
CA ARG A 150 -13.32 -0.77 -15.14
C ARG A 150 -12.61 -1.28 -16.40
N PHE A 151 -11.73 -2.27 -16.26
CA PHE A 151 -10.87 -2.75 -17.34
C PHE A 151 -11.19 -4.18 -17.81
N GLY A 152 -12.11 -4.88 -17.14
CA GLY A 152 -12.58 -6.20 -17.56
C GLY A 152 -11.45 -7.21 -17.80
N ASP A 153 -11.48 -7.84 -18.97
CA ASP A 153 -10.53 -8.90 -19.35
C ASP A 153 -9.07 -8.45 -19.33
N ALA A 154 -8.77 -7.19 -19.65
CA ALA A 154 -7.42 -6.67 -19.61
C ALA A 154 -6.83 -6.72 -18.17
N TYR A 155 -7.65 -6.43 -17.16
CA TYR A 155 -7.22 -6.56 -15.77
C TYR A 155 -7.14 -8.02 -15.32
N LEU A 156 -8.04 -8.87 -15.75
CA LEU A 156 -8.00 -10.31 -15.45
C LEU A 156 -6.74 -10.96 -16.03
N ASP A 157 -6.34 -10.59 -17.25
CA ASP A 157 -5.09 -11.03 -17.87
C ASP A 157 -3.86 -10.56 -17.10
N TYR A 158 -3.85 -9.30 -16.68
CA TYR A 158 -2.81 -8.78 -15.82
C TYR A 158 -2.72 -9.53 -14.50
N LYS A 159 -3.86 -9.80 -13.85
CA LYS A 159 -3.99 -10.55 -12.60
C LYS A 159 -3.47 -11.99 -12.69
N ARG A 160 -3.60 -12.65 -13.87
CA ARG A 160 -3.06 -13.98 -14.14
C ARG A 160 -1.53 -13.98 -14.25
N ARG A 161 -0.94 -12.93 -14.82
CA ARG A 161 0.50 -12.82 -15.08
C ARG A 161 1.29 -12.26 -13.91
N VAL A 162 0.73 -11.35 -13.14
CA VAL A 162 1.43 -10.61 -12.08
C VAL A 162 0.78 -10.89 -10.73
N ARG A 163 1.60 -11.30 -9.78
CA ARG A 163 1.15 -11.58 -8.42
C ARG A 163 0.78 -10.29 -7.66
N ARG A 164 -0.09 -10.43 -6.66
CA ARG A 164 -0.44 -9.31 -5.78
C ARG A 164 0.76 -8.87 -4.96
N TRP A 165 1.46 -9.84 -4.38
CA TRP A 165 2.68 -9.68 -3.61
C TRP A 165 3.78 -10.57 -4.20
N PRO A 166 5.08 -10.19 -4.09
CA PRO A 166 6.17 -10.94 -4.73
C PRO A 166 6.29 -12.40 -4.29
N TRP A 167 5.86 -12.70 -3.07
CA TRP A 167 6.00 -14.01 -2.43
C TRP A 167 4.74 -14.90 -2.54
N ARG A 168 3.65 -14.42 -3.20
CA ARG A 168 2.38 -15.15 -3.22
C ARG A 168 1.65 -15.05 -4.56
#